data_124e9b750670aa8687e76a8da0a13963
#
_entry.id   124e9b750670aa8687e76a8da0a13963
#
_cell.length_a   1.000
_cell.length_b   1.000
_cell.length_c   1.000
_cell.angle_alpha   90.00
_cell.angle_beta   90.00
_cell.angle_gamma   90.00
#
_symmetry.space_group_name_H-M   'P 1'
#
loop_
_entity.id
_entity.type
_entity.pdbx_description
1 polymer ?
#
loop_
_entity_poly.entity_id
_entity_poly.type
_entity_poly.pdbx_seq_one_letter_code
_entity_poly.pdbx_strand_id
1 'polypeptide(L)'
;MKQHFIIKNNQKHLLLFFAGWGMDETPFLTIHPTDKDWMICYDYRSLAFDTDLLETYSQITLIAWSMGVWAASQIMKQYPHLPVSQSIAINGTLYPIHETKGIAHSIFDGTLQGLNEQTMQKFQRRMCG
;
A
#
# COMPACT_ATOMS: atom_id res chain seq x y z
N MET A 1 -7.50 -6.60 3.30
CA MET A 1 -6.52 -5.58 3.73
C MET A 1 -7.13 -4.65 4.76
N LYS A 2 -6.32 -3.90 5.46
CA LYS A 2 -6.77 -2.79 6.32
C LYS A 2 -6.76 -1.50 5.51
N GLN A 3 -7.78 -0.68 5.72
CA GLN A 3 -7.92 0.67 5.18
C GLN A 3 -8.02 1.62 6.37
N HIS A 4 -7.08 2.53 6.49
CA HIS A 4 -6.99 3.45 7.63
C HIS A 4 -6.83 4.89 7.14
N PHE A 5 -7.70 5.79 7.62
CA PHE A 5 -7.55 7.22 7.37
C PHE A 5 -6.50 7.80 8.31
N ILE A 6 -5.40 8.28 7.75
CA ILE A 6 -4.43 9.09 8.47
C ILE A 6 -4.97 10.51 8.64
N ILE A 7 -5.63 11.04 7.59
CA ILE A 7 -6.27 12.35 7.59
C ILE A 7 -7.64 12.22 6.95
N LYS A 8 -8.68 12.71 7.64
CA LYS A 8 -10.05 12.78 7.13
C LYS A 8 -10.67 14.13 7.47
N ASN A 9 -10.52 15.09 6.57
CA ASN A 9 -11.00 16.47 6.69
C ASN A 9 -12.14 16.78 5.72
N ASN A 10 -12.82 15.74 5.21
CA ASN A 10 -13.91 15.84 4.24
C ASN A 10 -13.54 16.58 2.94
N GLN A 11 -12.30 16.40 2.51
CA GLN A 11 -11.83 16.89 1.23
C GLN A 11 -12.48 16.07 0.08
N LYS A 12 -12.50 16.61 -1.12
CA LYS A 12 -12.98 15.90 -2.32
C LYS A 12 -11.88 15.13 -3.05
N HIS A 13 -10.64 15.35 -2.67
CA HIS A 13 -9.48 14.65 -3.18
C HIS A 13 -8.91 13.71 -2.12
N LEU A 14 -8.73 12.46 -2.49
CA LEU A 14 -8.13 11.43 -1.65
C LEU A 14 -6.72 11.08 -2.14
N LEU A 15 -5.75 11.06 -1.25
CA LEU A 15 -4.49 10.37 -1.43
C LEU A 15 -4.68 8.92 -0.92
N LEU A 16 -4.70 7.97 -1.83
CA LEU A 16 -4.85 6.54 -1.54
C LEU A 16 -3.48 5.86 -1.66
N PHE A 17 -2.91 5.46 -0.53
CA PHE A 17 -1.57 4.89 -0.47
C PHE A 17 -1.61 3.40 -0.14
N PHE A 18 -1.04 2.58 -1.02
CA PHE A 18 -0.81 1.15 -0.78
C PHE A 18 0.62 0.94 -0.29
N ALA A 19 0.75 0.59 0.98
CA ALA A 19 2.05 0.43 1.65
C ALA A 19 2.79 -0.85 1.23
N GLY A 20 4.06 -0.92 1.54
CA GLY A 20 4.88 -2.10 1.35
C GLY A 20 4.56 -3.23 2.34
N TRP A 21 5.15 -4.40 2.12
CA TRP A 21 5.01 -5.54 3.02
C TRP A 21 5.59 -5.23 4.40
N GLY A 22 4.87 -5.66 5.45
CA GLY A 22 5.30 -5.48 6.84
C GLY A 22 5.21 -4.05 7.36
N MET A 23 4.51 -3.16 6.65
CA MET A 23 4.25 -1.79 7.07
C MET A 23 2.83 -1.60 7.60
N ASP A 24 2.68 -0.55 8.40
CA ASP A 24 1.43 -0.03 8.92
C ASP A 24 1.40 1.51 8.77
N GLU A 25 0.47 2.16 9.43
CA GLU A 25 0.31 3.61 9.41
C GLU A 25 1.41 4.38 10.17
N THR A 26 2.11 3.75 11.09
CA THR A 26 3.01 4.41 12.06
C THR A 26 4.05 5.35 11.42
N PRO A 27 4.77 4.97 10.34
CA PRO A 27 5.76 5.86 9.74
C PRO A 27 5.18 7.12 9.10
N PHE A 28 3.88 7.15 8.86
CA PHE A 28 3.21 8.19 8.07
C PHE A 28 2.42 9.19 8.93
N LEU A 29 2.31 8.97 10.24
CA LEU A 29 1.51 9.81 11.14
C LEU A 29 2.01 11.25 11.27
N THR A 30 3.25 11.54 10.85
CA THR A 30 3.84 12.88 10.87
C THR A 30 3.67 13.67 9.56
N ILE A 31 3.12 13.04 8.52
CA ILE A 31 2.95 13.67 7.21
C ILE A 31 1.50 14.15 7.09
N HIS A 32 1.31 15.45 6.93
CA HIS A 32 -0.02 16.07 6.95
C HIS A 32 -0.27 16.90 5.69
N PRO A 33 -0.74 16.30 4.57
CA PRO A 33 -1.25 17.08 3.45
C PRO A 33 -2.46 17.90 3.90
N THR A 34 -2.56 19.13 3.45
CA THR A 34 -3.61 20.07 3.88
C THR A 34 -4.80 20.13 2.91
N ASP A 35 -4.60 19.71 1.67
CA ASP A 35 -5.56 19.83 0.56
C ASP A 35 -6.22 18.50 0.17
N LYS A 36 -5.90 17.41 0.86
CA LYS A 36 -6.39 16.06 0.56
C LYS A 36 -6.69 15.31 1.86
N ASP A 37 -7.66 14.41 1.79
CA ASP A 37 -7.74 13.34 2.75
C ASP A 37 -6.69 12.27 2.41
N TRP A 38 -6.24 11.52 3.39
CA TRP A 38 -5.23 10.50 3.19
C TRP A 38 -5.62 9.18 3.84
N MET A 39 -5.69 8.14 3.00
CA MET A 39 -5.93 6.76 3.42
C MET A 39 -4.72 5.90 3.09
N ILE A 40 -4.30 5.08 4.04
CA ILE A 40 -3.31 4.02 3.84
C ILE A 40 -3.99 2.65 3.79
N CYS A 41 -3.54 1.81 2.85
CA CYS A 41 -3.92 0.40 2.71
C CYS A 41 -2.72 -0.48 3.01
N TYR A 42 -2.89 -1.46 3.88
CA TYR A 42 -1.83 -2.39 4.29
C TYR A 42 -2.43 -3.72 4.75
N ASP A 43 -1.59 -4.68 5.19
CA ASP A 43 -2.03 -6.01 5.63
C ASP A 43 -2.76 -6.80 4.53
N TYR A 44 -2.04 -7.21 3.51
CA TYR A 44 -2.58 -7.89 2.33
C TYR A 44 -2.86 -9.38 2.51
N ARG A 45 -3.08 -9.87 3.74
CA ARG A 45 -3.55 -11.25 4.00
C ARG A 45 -4.95 -11.48 3.42
N SER A 46 -5.69 -10.41 3.18
CA SER A 46 -6.93 -10.39 2.41
C SER A 46 -6.92 -9.17 1.49
N LEU A 47 -7.47 -9.30 0.29
CA LEU A 47 -7.70 -8.18 -0.65
C LEU A 47 -9.13 -7.62 -0.57
N ALA A 48 -9.90 -7.96 0.48
CA ALA A 48 -11.19 -7.31 0.71
C ALA A 48 -10.98 -5.79 0.83
N PHE A 49 -11.69 -5.04 0.00
CA PHE A 49 -11.56 -3.59 -0.13
C PHE A 49 -12.95 -2.96 -0.05
N ASP A 50 -13.10 -2.03 0.88
CA ASP A 50 -14.34 -1.31 1.11
C ASP A 50 -14.37 -0.05 0.24
N THR A 51 -15.18 -0.08 -0.82
CA THR A 51 -15.36 1.04 -1.74
C THR A 51 -16.26 2.13 -1.19
N ASP A 52 -17.13 1.82 -0.22
CA ASP A 52 -18.06 2.79 0.36
C ASP A 52 -17.31 3.93 1.06
N LEU A 53 -16.11 3.64 1.58
CA LEU A 53 -15.22 4.64 2.14
C LEU A 53 -14.74 5.70 1.12
N LEU A 54 -14.87 5.40 -0.17
CA LEU A 54 -14.37 6.23 -1.27
C LEU A 54 -15.48 6.99 -2.02
N GLU A 55 -16.75 6.72 -1.77
CA GLU A 55 -17.88 7.26 -2.52
C GLU A 55 -17.94 8.80 -2.57
N THR A 56 -17.46 9.45 -1.52
CA THR A 56 -17.53 10.92 -1.41
C THR A 56 -16.41 11.65 -2.18
N TYR A 57 -15.42 10.91 -2.67
CA TYR A 57 -14.28 11.49 -3.37
C TYR A 57 -14.53 11.59 -4.87
N SER A 58 -14.31 12.77 -5.42
CA SER A 58 -14.39 13.02 -6.86
C SER A 58 -13.06 12.80 -7.58
N GLN A 59 -11.96 12.72 -6.83
CA GLN A 59 -10.61 12.52 -7.35
C GLN A 59 -9.76 11.70 -6.39
N ILE A 60 -9.03 10.72 -6.93
CA ILE A 60 -8.09 9.90 -6.19
C ILE A 60 -6.71 9.99 -6.85
N THR A 61 -5.69 10.34 -6.07
CA THR A 61 -4.29 10.09 -6.40
C THR A 61 -3.87 8.79 -5.70
N LEU A 62 -3.56 7.77 -6.49
CA LEU A 62 -3.10 6.48 -5.99
C LEU A 62 -1.58 6.44 -5.97
N ILE A 63 -0.99 6.15 -4.83
CA ILE A 63 0.44 5.87 -4.68
C ILE A 63 0.57 4.45 -4.15
N ALA A 64 1.45 3.67 -4.76
CA ALA A 64 1.69 2.30 -4.36
C ALA A 64 3.19 2.02 -4.25
N TRP A 65 3.61 1.40 -3.16
CA TRP A 65 5.00 1.12 -2.91
C TRP A 65 5.26 -0.38 -2.68
N SER A 66 6.31 -0.91 -3.34
CA SER A 66 6.76 -2.30 -3.16
C SER A 66 5.62 -3.30 -3.42
N MET A 67 5.27 -4.18 -2.48
CA MET A 67 4.15 -5.12 -2.58
C MET A 67 2.80 -4.40 -2.77
N GLY A 68 2.67 -3.17 -2.31
CA GLY A 68 1.49 -2.34 -2.53
C GLY A 68 1.18 -2.10 -4.01
N VAL A 69 2.20 -2.13 -4.90
CA VAL A 69 1.99 -2.01 -6.36
C VAL A 69 1.17 -3.18 -6.89
N TRP A 70 1.47 -4.41 -6.46
CA TRP A 70 0.66 -5.58 -6.79
C TRP A 70 -0.75 -5.46 -6.21
N ALA A 71 -0.88 -5.14 -4.91
CA ALA A 71 -2.17 -5.03 -4.25
C ALA A 71 -3.07 -3.98 -4.92
N ALA A 72 -2.53 -2.77 -5.19
CA ALA A 72 -3.23 -1.71 -5.90
C ALA A 72 -3.69 -2.18 -7.29
N SER A 73 -2.86 -2.92 -8.02
CA SER A 73 -3.22 -3.43 -9.34
C SER A 73 -4.40 -4.41 -9.30
N GLN A 74 -4.52 -5.23 -8.25
CA GLN A 74 -5.67 -6.11 -8.07
C GLN A 74 -6.95 -5.32 -7.79
N ILE A 75 -6.87 -4.30 -6.93
CA ILE A 75 -7.99 -3.41 -6.62
C ILE A 75 -8.44 -2.64 -7.86
N MET A 76 -7.52 -2.07 -8.62
CA MET A 76 -7.85 -1.34 -9.85
C MET A 76 -8.50 -2.22 -10.91
N LYS A 77 -8.13 -3.51 -10.99
CA LYS A 77 -8.80 -4.47 -11.88
C LYS A 77 -10.22 -4.79 -11.41
N GLN A 78 -10.42 -4.92 -10.10
CA GLN A 78 -11.71 -5.26 -9.51
C GLN A 78 -12.68 -4.07 -9.54
N TYR A 79 -12.17 -2.84 -9.38
CA TYR A 79 -12.96 -1.60 -9.30
C TYR A 79 -12.49 -0.56 -10.32
N PRO A 80 -12.66 -0.80 -11.62
CA PRO A 80 -12.14 0.08 -12.69
C PRO A 80 -12.79 1.46 -12.76
N HIS A 81 -13.90 1.67 -12.03
CA HIS A 81 -14.67 2.94 -12.02
C HIS A 81 -14.27 3.87 -10.88
N LEU A 82 -13.32 3.49 -10.05
CA LEU A 82 -12.80 4.42 -9.04
C LEU A 82 -12.26 5.68 -9.73
N PRO A 83 -12.52 6.89 -9.21
CA PRO A 83 -12.12 8.15 -9.84
C PRO A 83 -10.62 8.44 -9.68
N VAL A 84 -9.78 7.48 -10.06
CA VAL A 84 -8.33 7.59 -10.01
C VAL A 84 -7.85 8.45 -11.18
N SER A 85 -7.36 9.64 -10.85
CA SER A 85 -6.84 10.61 -11.84
C SER A 85 -5.34 10.47 -12.07
N GLN A 86 -4.61 9.92 -11.10
CA GLN A 86 -3.17 9.71 -11.16
C GLN A 86 -2.78 8.47 -10.38
N SER A 87 -1.84 7.69 -10.94
CA SER A 87 -1.26 6.52 -10.28
C SER A 87 0.26 6.59 -10.32
N ILE A 88 0.90 6.37 -9.17
CA ILE A 88 2.35 6.38 -9.00
C ILE A 88 2.78 5.06 -8.37
N ALA A 89 3.61 4.31 -9.07
CA ALA A 89 4.21 3.08 -8.57
C ALA A 89 5.67 3.32 -8.17
N ILE A 90 6.04 2.93 -6.96
CA ILE A 90 7.38 3.13 -6.41
C ILE A 90 7.98 1.79 -6.03
N ASN A 91 9.13 1.45 -6.60
CA ASN A 91 9.94 0.26 -6.26
C ASN A 91 9.12 -1.03 -6.12
N GLY A 92 8.17 -1.24 -7.01
CA GLY A 92 7.28 -2.39 -6.99
C GLY A 92 7.06 -2.99 -8.37
N THR A 93 6.47 -4.16 -8.39
CA THR A 93 6.14 -4.91 -9.60
C THR A 93 4.78 -5.56 -9.46
N LEU A 94 4.15 -5.92 -10.59
CA LEU A 94 2.90 -6.68 -10.60
C LEU A 94 3.10 -8.16 -10.20
N TYR A 95 4.35 -8.59 -10.05
CA TYR A 95 4.77 -9.95 -9.71
C TYR A 95 5.72 -9.91 -8.50
N PRO A 96 5.22 -9.64 -7.29
CA PRO A 96 6.09 -9.41 -6.11
C PRO A 96 6.94 -10.63 -5.75
N ILE A 97 6.44 -11.84 -5.99
CA ILE A 97 7.18 -13.10 -5.80
C ILE A 97 7.28 -13.77 -7.16
N HIS A 98 8.46 -13.71 -7.77
CA HIS A 98 8.71 -14.25 -9.11
C HIS A 98 10.21 -14.29 -9.39
N GLU A 99 10.71 -15.37 -9.99
CA GLU A 99 12.16 -15.61 -10.21
C GLU A 99 12.90 -14.49 -10.95
N THR A 100 12.24 -13.81 -11.89
CA THR A 100 12.89 -12.79 -12.74
C THR A 100 12.23 -11.41 -12.69
N LYS A 101 11.00 -11.31 -12.16
CA LYS A 101 10.21 -10.05 -12.17
C LYS A 101 9.94 -9.50 -10.78
N GLY A 102 10.33 -10.21 -9.74
CA GLY A 102 10.11 -9.86 -8.35
C GLY A 102 11.18 -10.48 -7.44
N ILE A 103 10.80 -10.78 -6.21
CA ILE A 103 11.65 -11.49 -5.26
C ILE A 103 11.59 -12.98 -5.59
N ALA A 104 12.74 -13.63 -5.80
CA ALA A 104 12.80 -15.06 -6.05
C ALA A 104 12.15 -15.85 -4.89
N HIS A 105 11.46 -16.94 -5.21
CA HIS A 105 10.73 -17.76 -4.21
C HIS A 105 11.62 -18.19 -3.06
N SER A 106 12.86 -18.66 -3.35
CA SER A 106 13.80 -19.10 -2.31
C SER A 106 14.19 -17.98 -1.33
N ILE A 107 14.29 -16.74 -1.80
CA ILE A 107 14.60 -15.58 -0.96
C ILE A 107 13.39 -15.20 -0.11
N PHE A 108 12.20 -15.21 -0.70
CA PHE A 108 10.97 -14.90 0.01
C PHE A 108 10.68 -15.93 1.10
N ASP A 109 10.76 -17.22 0.79
CA ASP A 109 10.54 -18.32 1.73
C ASP A 109 11.57 -18.31 2.86
N GLY A 110 12.84 -18.06 2.55
CA GLY A 110 13.90 -17.90 3.55
C GLY A 110 13.64 -16.71 4.49
N THR A 111 13.09 -15.62 3.96
CA THR A 111 12.69 -14.45 4.77
C THR A 111 11.53 -14.81 5.71
N LEU A 112 10.51 -15.52 5.20
CA LEU A 112 9.37 -15.95 6.01
C LEU A 112 9.79 -16.92 7.12
N GLN A 113 10.61 -17.92 6.81
CA GLN A 113 11.09 -18.90 7.78
C GLN A 113 11.96 -18.26 8.87
N GLY A 114 12.74 -17.25 8.50
CA GLY A 114 13.56 -16.49 9.44
C GLY A 114 12.84 -15.35 10.15
N LEU A 115 11.54 -15.15 9.89
CA LEU A 115 10.80 -14.00 10.39
C LEU A 115 10.55 -14.10 11.89
N ASN A 116 11.08 -13.15 12.63
CA ASN A 116 10.83 -12.92 14.05
C ASN A 116 10.91 -11.42 14.31
N GLU A 117 10.63 -10.99 15.54
CA GLU A 117 10.60 -9.57 15.90
C GLU A 117 11.92 -8.85 15.58
N GLN A 118 13.07 -9.48 15.85
CA GLN A 118 14.38 -8.88 15.59
C GLN A 118 14.68 -8.77 14.09
N THR A 119 14.33 -9.79 13.30
CA THR A 119 14.55 -9.78 11.85
C THR A 119 13.58 -8.83 11.14
N MET A 120 12.36 -8.68 11.65
CA MET A 120 11.41 -7.67 11.17
C MET A 120 11.94 -6.25 11.42
N GLN A 121 12.43 -5.95 12.62
CA GLN A 121 13.04 -4.66 12.92
C GLN A 121 14.26 -4.36 12.01
N LYS A 122 15.10 -5.37 11.74
CA LYS A 122 16.22 -5.22 10.79
C LYS A 122 15.72 -4.95 9.37
N PHE A 123 14.67 -5.63 8.94
CA PHE A 123 14.05 -5.41 7.64
C PHE A 123 13.51 -3.98 7.54
N GLN A 124 12.73 -3.52 8.51
CA GLN A 124 12.19 -2.16 8.55
C GLN A 124 13.30 -1.10 8.50
N ARG A 125 14.38 -1.26 9.27
CA ARG A 125 15.52 -0.34 9.23
C ARG A 125 16.20 -0.28 7.85
N ARG A 126 16.29 -1.39 7.12
CA ARG A 126 16.86 -1.40 5.76
C ARG A 126 15.96 -0.69 4.75
N MET A 127 14.65 -0.75 4.97
CA MET A 127 13.66 -0.15 4.07
C MET A 127 13.48 1.35 4.30
N CYS A 128 13.61 1.81 5.54
CA CYS A 128 13.35 3.20 5.92
C CYS A 128 14.62 4.00 6.23
N GLY A 129 15.80 3.39 6.09
CA GLY A 129 17.10 4.04 6.31
C GLY A 129 17.46 4.08 7.76
#